data_d5a38b83a21e561af9c625e2687229f1
#
_entry.id   d5a38b83a21e561af9c625e2687229f1
#
_cell.length_a   1.000
_cell.length_b   1.000
_cell.length_c   1.000
_cell.angle_alpha   90.00
_cell.angle_beta   90.00
_cell.angle_gamma   90.00
#
_symmetry.space_group_name_H-M   'P 1'
#
loop_
_entity.id
_entity.type
_entity.pdbx_description
1 polymer ?
#
loop_
_entity_poly.entity_id
_entity_poly.type
_entity_poly.pdbx_seq_one_letter_code
_entity_poly.pdbx_strand_id
1 'polypeptide(L)'
;MKRIVTEISNGVVIARNGEKHYILDPGVVVFEGNEIIFVGTAYNGGADESIDATGRIVMPGLINSHLHVTDTPFTQGFLEDIGDKGPARSATNLVSLYSVLPEVRHATDPDAQIAAAECAFAELARTGSTTVVDLGYDFEIGGNGYIAITERVADVAGRMGLRCYSGPRYRSRHYGLKPDRGVFYEDYPDKGRSRFEACVEFCKQWNGRYEGRLRTMLVPGQVDTCDAGLLKETRRIADELHLPIQLHAGQSPNEFRRVGVTESLTTVEYLDKCGLLGPDLIIGHGQVMSSDGDMNSMSAFEVAALR
;
A
#
# COMPACT_ATOMS: atom_id res chain seq x y z
N MET A 1 6.99 -3.76 33.18
CA MET A 1 6.24 -2.55 33.55
C MET A 1 4.76 -2.91 33.59
N LYS A 2 4.00 -2.38 34.58
CA LYS A 2 2.52 -2.50 34.60
C LYS A 2 1.98 -1.80 33.34
N ARG A 3 1.10 -2.45 32.59
CA ARG A 3 0.41 -1.77 31.47
C ARG A 3 -0.58 -0.78 32.07
N ILE A 4 -0.66 0.40 31.48
CA ILE A 4 -1.56 1.47 31.86
C ILE A 4 -2.93 1.17 31.27
N VAL A 5 -3.98 1.24 32.08
CA VAL A 5 -5.38 1.14 31.67
C VAL A 5 -5.90 2.56 31.42
N THR A 6 -6.31 2.85 30.20
CA THR A 6 -6.86 4.17 29.82
C THR A 6 -8.32 4.01 29.41
N GLU A 7 -9.19 4.82 29.97
CA GLU A 7 -10.61 4.93 29.63
C GLU A 7 -10.86 6.18 28.79
N ILE A 8 -11.56 6.04 27.67
CA ILE A 8 -12.13 7.14 26.90
C ILE A 8 -13.65 7.08 27.09
N SER A 9 -14.27 8.12 27.63
CA SER A 9 -15.70 8.15 27.95
C SER A 9 -16.40 9.40 27.45
N ASN A 10 -17.74 9.43 27.57
CA ASN A 10 -18.62 10.54 27.21
C ASN A 10 -18.66 10.93 25.74
N GLY A 11 -18.00 10.19 24.85
CA GLY A 11 -18.02 10.45 23.40
C GLY A 11 -19.09 9.63 22.68
N VAL A 12 -19.29 9.95 21.40
CA VAL A 12 -20.03 9.10 20.46
C VAL A 12 -19.05 8.05 19.93
N VAL A 13 -19.21 6.78 20.31
CA VAL A 13 -18.32 5.70 19.91
C VAL A 13 -18.87 4.97 18.69
N ILE A 14 -18.10 4.92 17.61
CA ILE A 14 -18.36 4.04 16.46
C ILE A 14 -17.70 2.70 16.74
N ALA A 15 -18.49 1.71 17.10
CA ALA A 15 -18.06 0.38 17.46
C ALA A 15 -18.40 -0.64 16.37
N ARG A 16 -17.83 -1.86 16.48
CA ARG A 16 -18.11 -2.98 15.56
C ARG A 16 -18.30 -4.26 16.35
N ASN A 17 -19.33 -5.02 16.00
CA ASN A 17 -19.53 -6.38 16.48
C ASN A 17 -19.52 -7.35 15.29
N GLY A 18 -18.40 -8.02 15.04
CA GLY A 18 -18.28 -8.89 13.89
C GLY A 18 -18.45 -8.14 12.56
N GLU A 19 -19.62 -8.22 11.93
CA GLU A 19 -19.85 -7.66 10.59
C GLU A 19 -20.44 -6.26 10.57
N LYS A 20 -21.08 -5.80 11.64
CA LYS A 20 -21.84 -4.54 11.64
C LYS A 20 -21.22 -3.48 12.53
N HIS A 21 -21.23 -2.24 12.04
CA HIS A 21 -20.97 -1.07 12.86
C HIS A 21 -22.24 -0.67 13.63
N TYR A 22 -22.05 -0.15 14.84
CA TYR A 22 -23.11 0.41 15.66
C TYR A 22 -22.58 1.62 16.44
N ILE A 23 -23.48 2.46 16.91
CA ILE A 23 -23.17 3.70 17.62
C ILE A 23 -23.55 3.54 19.09
N LEU A 24 -22.63 3.95 19.97
CA LEU A 24 -22.88 4.11 21.40
C LEU A 24 -22.82 5.61 21.72
N ASP A 25 -23.90 6.16 22.30
CA ASP A 25 -24.01 7.59 22.63
C ASP A 25 -24.73 7.78 24.00
N PRO A 26 -24.00 8.11 25.06
CA PRO A 26 -22.55 8.11 25.17
C PRO A 26 -21.95 6.69 25.15
N GLY A 27 -20.71 6.59 24.70
CA GLY A 27 -19.97 5.34 24.68
C GLY A 27 -18.66 5.43 25.48
N VAL A 28 -18.10 4.26 25.77
CA VAL A 28 -16.85 4.07 26.50
C VAL A 28 -15.96 3.10 25.72
N VAL A 29 -14.69 3.45 25.59
CA VAL A 29 -13.63 2.58 25.08
C VAL A 29 -12.54 2.50 26.13
N VAL A 30 -12.11 1.29 26.50
CA VAL A 30 -11.00 1.09 27.44
C VAL A 30 -9.92 0.25 26.75
N PHE A 31 -8.69 0.69 26.90
CA PHE A 31 -7.54 -0.05 26.43
C PHE A 31 -6.46 -0.19 27.50
N GLU A 32 -5.77 -1.33 27.48
CA GLU A 32 -4.62 -1.60 28.32
C GLU A 32 -3.37 -1.71 27.46
N GLY A 33 -2.49 -0.72 27.53
CA GLY A 33 -1.34 -0.62 26.65
C GLY A 33 -1.74 -0.49 25.18
N ASN A 34 -1.63 -1.56 24.39
CA ASN A 34 -1.93 -1.60 22.95
C ASN A 34 -3.18 -2.43 22.60
N GLU A 35 -3.96 -2.85 23.59
CA GLU A 35 -5.12 -3.72 23.40
C GLU A 35 -6.40 -3.06 23.89
N ILE A 36 -7.45 -3.05 23.07
CA ILE A 36 -8.79 -2.63 23.50
C ILE A 36 -9.39 -3.78 24.33
N ILE A 37 -9.66 -3.50 25.61
CA ILE A 37 -10.20 -4.50 26.55
C ILE A 37 -11.71 -4.34 26.78
N PHE A 38 -12.28 -3.18 26.40
CA PHE A 38 -13.71 -2.94 26.55
C PHE A 38 -14.22 -1.90 25.54
N VAL A 39 -15.42 -2.14 25.01
CA VAL A 39 -16.22 -1.18 24.25
C VAL A 39 -17.68 -1.35 24.66
N GLY A 40 -18.31 -0.30 25.20
CA GLY A 40 -19.69 -0.37 25.68
C GLY A 40 -20.21 1.00 26.16
N THR A 41 -21.26 0.99 26.98
CA THR A 41 -21.85 2.22 27.52
C THR A 41 -21.39 2.56 28.94
N ALA A 42 -20.88 1.58 29.68
CA ALA A 42 -20.34 1.79 31.01
C ALA A 42 -19.26 0.74 31.32
N TYR A 43 -18.16 1.17 31.92
CA TYR A 43 -17.09 0.31 32.38
C TYR A 43 -17.01 0.32 33.91
N ASN A 44 -17.02 -0.88 34.51
CA ASN A 44 -16.99 -1.04 35.96
C ASN A 44 -15.59 -1.40 36.50
N GLY A 45 -14.59 -1.48 35.62
CA GLY A 45 -13.19 -1.68 36.00
C GLY A 45 -12.52 -0.38 36.45
N GLY A 46 -11.32 -0.50 37.01
CA GLY A 46 -10.49 0.68 37.30
C GLY A 46 -9.70 1.12 36.07
N ALA A 47 -9.54 2.43 35.91
CA ALA A 47 -8.64 3.02 34.93
C ALA A 47 -7.53 3.81 35.65
N ASP A 48 -6.30 3.72 35.11
CA ASP A 48 -5.17 4.52 35.60
C ASP A 48 -5.23 5.95 35.01
N GLU A 49 -5.82 6.11 33.81
CA GLU A 49 -6.00 7.37 33.08
C GLU A 49 -7.41 7.46 32.49
N SER A 50 -7.95 8.68 32.41
CA SER A 50 -9.27 8.95 31.82
C SER A 50 -9.19 10.09 30.81
N ILE A 51 -9.83 9.91 29.65
CA ILE A 51 -9.98 10.91 28.60
C ILE A 51 -11.45 11.21 28.42
N ASP A 52 -11.84 12.48 28.68
CA ASP A 52 -13.19 12.95 28.41
C ASP A 52 -13.34 13.29 26.91
N ALA A 53 -14.20 12.54 26.23
CA ALA A 53 -14.52 12.71 24.82
C ALA A 53 -15.86 13.43 24.57
N THR A 54 -16.36 14.21 25.56
CA THR A 54 -17.57 15.00 25.38
C THR A 54 -17.55 15.83 24.10
N GLY A 55 -18.57 15.69 23.25
CA GLY A 55 -18.68 16.38 21.96
C GLY A 55 -17.74 15.86 20.87
N ARG A 56 -17.14 14.69 21.06
CA ARG A 56 -16.22 14.06 20.11
C ARG A 56 -16.74 12.72 19.65
N ILE A 57 -16.26 12.31 18.45
CA ILE A 57 -16.45 10.95 17.95
C ILE A 57 -15.19 10.15 18.27
N VAL A 58 -15.37 8.98 18.88
CA VAL A 58 -14.33 7.98 19.11
C VAL A 58 -14.53 6.85 18.12
N MET A 59 -13.55 6.62 17.26
CA MET A 59 -13.62 5.62 16.20
C MET A 59 -12.26 4.95 15.99
N PRO A 60 -12.21 3.75 15.36
CA PRO A 60 -10.94 3.17 14.91
C PRO A 60 -10.17 4.15 14.03
N GLY A 61 -8.85 4.15 14.16
CA GLY A 61 -8.00 4.94 13.27
C GLY A 61 -8.17 4.53 11.81
N LEU A 62 -8.01 5.48 10.90
CA LEU A 62 -8.12 5.24 9.46
C LEU A 62 -6.97 4.35 8.97
N ILE A 63 -7.23 3.59 7.92
CA ILE A 63 -6.26 2.74 7.24
C ILE A 63 -5.99 3.35 5.86
N ASN A 64 -4.75 3.79 5.62
CA ASN A 64 -4.31 4.12 4.27
C ASN A 64 -3.76 2.84 3.61
N SER A 65 -4.53 2.27 2.70
CA SER A 65 -4.24 0.96 2.10
C SER A 65 -3.33 1.01 0.87
N HIS A 66 -2.90 2.19 0.42
CA HIS A 66 -2.03 2.33 -0.74
C HIS A 66 -1.26 3.66 -0.72
N LEU A 67 0.05 3.60 -0.49
CA LEU A 67 0.87 4.79 -0.35
C LEU A 67 2.31 4.55 -0.83
N HIS A 68 2.95 5.65 -1.27
CA HIS A 68 4.37 5.73 -1.59
C HIS A 68 5.00 6.83 -0.72
N VAL A 69 5.43 6.48 0.48
CA VAL A 69 5.88 7.48 1.48
C VAL A 69 7.14 8.24 1.06
N THR A 70 8.01 7.61 0.27
CA THR A 70 9.30 8.19 -0.11
C THR A 70 9.20 9.21 -1.24
N ASP A 71 8.15 9.18 -2.05
CA ASP A 71 8.03 10.03 -3.22
C ASP A 71 6.78 10.92 -3.23
N THR A 72 5.75 10.58 -2.47
CA THR A 72 4.52 11.38 -2.41
C THR A 72 4.77 12.86 -2.09
N PRO A 73 5.54 13.24 -1.07
CA PRO A 73 5.81 14.66 -0.79
C PRO A 73 6.54 15.39 -1.92
N PHE A 74 7.38 14.70 -2.69
CA PHE A 74 8.06 15.33 -3.84
C PHE A 74 7.16 15.47 -5.05
N THR A 75 6.16 14.62 -5.20
CA THR A 75 5.33 14.55 -6.41
C THR A 75 4.04 15.36 -6.29
N GLN A 76 3.60 15.73 -5.10
CA GLN A 76 2.38 16.51 -4.89
C GLN A 76 2.34 17.77 -5.75
N GLY A 77 3.39 18.58 -5.75
CA GLY A 77 3.47 19.81 -6.54
C GLY A 77 3.53 19.60 -8.06
N PHE A 78 3.79 18.39 -8.55
CA PHE A 78 3.91 18.11 -9.99
C PHE A 78 2.67 17.41 -10.55
N LEU A 79 1.94 16.66 -9.73
CA LEU A 79 0.86 15.79 -10.19
C LEU A 79 -0.52 16.37 -9.90
N GLU A 80 -0.66 17.21 -8.89
CA GLU A 80 -1.96 17.75 -8.48
C GLU A 80 -2.44 18.92 -9.36
N ASP A 81 -1.53 19.71 -9.91
CA ASP A 81 -1.85 20.93 -10.66
C ASP A 81 -1.88 20.76 -12.19
N ILE A 82 -2.00 19.53 -12.67
CA ILE A 82 -2.23 19.28 -14.08
C ILE A 82 -3.71 19.48 -14.38
N GLY A 83 -4.10 20.75 -14.41
CA GLY A 83 -5.49 21.23 -14.48
C GLY A 83 -6.27 20.89 -15.75
N ASP A 84 -5.90 19.90 -16.53
CA ASP A 84 -6.55 19.59 -17.80
C ASP A 84 -7.59 18.49 -17.66
N LYS A 85 -8.81 18.83 -18.04
CA LYS A 85 -9.98 17.96 -18.02
C LYS A 85 -10.25 17.48 -19.45
N GLY A 86 -9.61 16.38 -19.87
CA GLY A 86 -9.92 15.85 -21.19
C GLY A 86 -8.92 14.81 -21.69
N PRO A 87 -8.89 14.50 -22.99
CA PRO A 87 -7.96 13.52 -23.58
C PRO A 87 -6.48 13.81 -23.32
N ALA A 88 -6.13 15.10 -23.11
CA ALA A 88 -4.78 15.52 -22.72
C ALA A 88 -4.35 14.98 -21.36
N ARG A 89 -5.27 14.72 -20.42
CA ARG A 89 -4.98 14.12 -19.12
C ARG A 89 -4.33 12.74 -19.26
N SER A 90 -4.77 11.94 -20.21
CA SER A 90 -4.16 10.64 -20.49
C SER A 90 -2.70 10.74 -20.95
N ALA A 91 -2.41 11.74 -21.82
CA ALA A 91 -1.05 12.00 -22.30
C ALA A 91 -0.14 12.51 -21.17
N THR A 92 -0.66 13.35 -20.27
CA THR A 92 0.08 13.89 -19.13
C THR A 92 0.38 12.81 -18.11
N ASN A 93 -0.59 11.95 -17.77
CA ASN A 93 -0.37 10.80 -16.89
C ASN A 93 0.69 9.86 -17.46
N LEU A 94 0.72 9.68 -18.77
CA LEU A 94 1.75 8.88 -19.43
C LEU A 94 3.15 9.46 -19.20
N VAL A 95 3.32 10.76 -19.42
CA VAL A 95 4.61 11.43 -19.20
C VAL A 95 4.98 11.42 -17.72
N SER A 96 4.05 11.71 -16.82
CA SER A 96 4.30 11.73 -15.38
C SER A 96 4.72 10.35 -14.87
N LEU A 97 3.99 9.31 -15.22
CA LEU A 97 4.25 7.95 -14.72
C LEU A 97 5.52 7.32 -15.31
N TYR A 98 5.73 7.49 -16.63
CA TYR A 98 6.77 6.74 -17.35
C TYR A 98 8.06 7.55 -17.60
N SER A 99 8.07 8.85 -17.29
CA SER A 99 9.24 9.70 -17.47
C SER A 99 9.55 10.55 -16.23
N VAL A 100 8.64 11.42 -15.79
CA VAL A 100 8.93 12.40 -14.71
C VAL A 100 9.17 11.70 -13.37
N LEU A 101 8.29 10.80 -12.96
CA LEU A 101 8.38 10.13 -11.67
C LEU A 101 9.65 9.28 -11.52
N PRO A 102 10.08 8.48 -12.52
CA PRO A 102 11.36 7.81 -12.47
C PRO A 102 12.55 8.76 -12.31
N GLU A 103 12.57 9.89 -13.00
CA GLU A 103 13.64 10.89 -12.89
C GLU A 103 13.68 11.56 -11.52
N VAL A 104 12.53 11.94 -10.98
CA VAL A 104 12.44 12.51 -9.61
C VAL A 104 13.01 11.53 -8.60
N ARG A 105 12.62 10.27 -8.68
CA ARG A 105 13.11 9.22 -7.78
C ARG A 105 14.62 8.98 -7.92
N HIS A 106 15.13 9.02 -9.17
CA HIS A 106 16.55 8.84 -9.44
C HIS A 106 17.39 10.03 -8.97
N ALA A 107 16.85 11.25 -9.09
CA ALA A 107 17.54 12.49 -8.70
C ALA A 107 17.50 12.75 -7.18
N THR A 108 16.63 12.09 -6.43
CA THR A 108 16.46 12.33 -5.00
C THR A 108 17.42 11.46 -4.19
N ASP A 109 18.21 12.09 -3.31
CA ASP A 109 19.11 11.33 -2.45
C ASP A 109 18.38 10.53 -1.34
N PRO A 110 19.01 9.49 -0.78
CA PRO A 110 18.40 8.63 0.22
C PRO A 110 17.92 9.36 1.48
N ASP A 111 18.63 10.37 1.95
CA ASP A 111 18.26 11.09 3.18
C ASP A 111 17.03 11.98 2.93
N ALA A 112 16.95 12.61 1.76
CA ALA A 112 15.77 13.35 1.35
C ALA A 112 14.53 12.43 1.23
N GLN A 113 14.70 11.21 0.75
CA GLN A 113 13.61 10.22 0.68
C GLN A 113 13.12 9.80 2.07
N ILE A 114 14.02 9.66 3.04
CA ILE A 114 13.64 9.36 4.41
C ILE A 114 12.94 10.57 5.06
N ALA A 115 13.42 11.79 4.83
CA ALA A 115 12.74 13.00 5.30
C ALA A 115 11.31 13.12 4.70
N ALA A 116 11.14 12.77 3.42
CA ALA A 116 9.82 12.69 2.80
C ALA A 116 8.91 11.66 3.48
N ALA A 117 9.45 10.48 3.82
CA ALA A 117 8.69 9.45 4.54
C ALA A 117 8.29 9.94 5.95
N GLU A 118 9.17 10.62 6.67
CA GLU A 118 8.86 11.22 7.97
C GLU A 118 7.72 12.25 7.86
N CYS A 119 7.77 13.12 6.85
CA CYS A 119 6.70 14.09 6.58
C CYS A 119 5.37 13.39 6.25
N ALA A 120 5.38 12.39 5.36
CA ALA A 120 4.20 11.64 4.97
C ALA A 120 3.57 10.92 6.17
N PHE A 121 4.35 10.24 7.00
CA PHE A 121 3.84 9.58 8.20
C PHE A 121 3.30 10.56 9.24
N ALA A 122 3.94 11.72 9.41
CA ALA A 122 3.45 12.77 10.31
C ALA A 122 2.10 13.33 9.83
N GLU A 123 1.94 13.56 8.54
CA GLU A 123 0.68 14.01 7.95
C GLU A 123 -0.43 12.96 8.11
N LEU A 124 -0.13 11.70 7.84
CA LEU A 124 -1.07 10.58 8.03
C LEU A 124 -1.53 10.47 9.49
N ALA A 125 -0.62 10.54 10.46
CA ALA A 125 -0.96 10.52 11.87
C ALA A 125 -1.85 11.71 12.26
N ARG A 126 -1.54 12.91 11.77
CA ARG A 126 -2.33 14.13 12.04
C ARG A 126 -3.72 14.09 11.41
N THR A 127 -3.90 13.39 10.31
CA THR A 127 -5.18 13.23 9.60
C THR A 127 -5.96 11.98 10.04
N GLY A 128 -5.47 11.26 11.06
CA GLY A 128 -6.19 10.17 11.70
C GLY A 128 -5.87 8.77 11.15
N SER A 129 -4.89 8.64 10.27
CA SER A 129 -4.43 7.31 9.81
C SER A 129 -3.51 6.70 10.87
N THR A 130 -3.86 5.51 11.35
CA THR A 130 -3.07 4.75 12.33
C THR A 130 -2.43 3.50 11.74
N THR A 131 -2.86 3.11 10.54
CA THR A 131 -2.33 1.97 9.79
C THR A 131 -2.05 2.41 8.36
N VAL A 132 -0.90 2.04 7.84
CA VAL A 132 -0.40 2.42 6.53
C VAL A 132 0.07 1.18 5.77
N VAL A 133 -0.23 1.11 4.49
CA VAL A 133 0.32 0.11 3.58
C VAL A 133 1.22 0.84 2.59
N ASP A 134 2.53 0.75 2.81
CA ASP A 134 3.56 1.37 1.99
C ASP A 134 4.10 0.38 0.95
N LEU A 135 4.05 0.75 -0.33
CA LEU A 135 4.47 -0.10 -1.44
C LEU A 135 6.00 -0.16 -1.64
N GLY A 136 6.75 0.24 -0.65
CA GLY A 136 8.20 0.12 -0.66
C GLY A 136 8.89 0.84 -1.82
N TYR A 137 10.17 0.60 -1.93
CA TYR A 137 11.07 1.25 -2.89
C TYR A 137 11.73 0.23 -3.81
N ASP A 138 11.93 0.54 -5.08
CA ASP A 138 12.53 -0.36 -6.08
C ASP A 138 13.61 0.27 -6.97
N PHE A 139 13.99 1.52 -6.70
CA PHE A 139 15.00 2.21 -7.50
C PHE A 139 16.41 1.95 -6.97
N GLU A 140 17.33 1.79 -7.90
CA GLU A 140 18.74 1.56 -7.56
C GLU A 140 19.41 2.86 -7.14
N ILE A 141 19.81 2.88 -5.90
CA ILE A 141 20.79 3.83 -5.40
C ILE A 141 22.00 2.98 -5.00
N GLY A 142 23.03 2.92 -5.86
CA GLY A 142 24.27 2.23 -5.52
C GLY A 142 24.07 0.76 -5.08
N GLY A 143 23.79 -0.17 -5.99
CA GLY A 143 23.64 -1.58 -5.67
C GLY A 143 22.32 -1.93 -4.94
N ASN A 144 22.40 -2.52 -3.75
CA ASN A 144 21.21 -2.92 -2.95
C ASN A 144 20.61 -1.77 -2.13
N GLY A 145 20.86 -0.52 -2.46
CA GLY A 145 20.41 0.64 -1.71
C GLY A 145 18.89 0.74 -1.49
N TYR A 146 18.09 0.16 -2.37
CA TYR A 146 16.63 0.10 -2.24
C TYR A 146 16.16 -0.70 -1.00
N ILE A 147 16.90 -1.74 -0.59
CA ILE A 147 16.63 -2.48 0.65
C ILE A 147 16.88 -1.57 1.85
N ALA A 148 18.04 -0.91 1.90
CA ALA A 148 18.39 0.01 2.99
C ALA A 148 17.39 1.15 3.15
N ILE A 149 16.82 1.67 2.06
CA ILE A 149 15.75 2.68 2.14
C ILE A 149 14.49 2.07 2.73
N THR A 150 14.06 0.89 2.27
CA THR A 150 12.87 0.22 2.83
C THR A 150 13.05 -0.08 4.32
N GLU A 151 14.23 -0.51 4.75
CA GLU A 151 14.57 -0.72 6.17
C GLU A 151 14.47 0.57 6.98
N ARG A 152 15.02 1.67 6.49
CA ARG A 152 14.95 2.98 7.14
C ARG A 152 13.51 3.51 7.22
N VAL A 153 12.71 3.36 6.17
CA VAL A 153 11.28 3.72 6.15
C VAL A 153 10.51 2.91 7.19
N ALA A 154 10.74 1.60 7.24
CA ALA A 154 10.11 0.73 8.23
C ALA A 154 10.49 1.11 9.67
N ASP A 155 11.75 1.50 9.90
CA ASP A 155 12.24 2.01 11.18
C ASP A 155 11.54 3.33 11.56
N VAL A 156 11.41 4.26 10.62
CA VAL A 156 10.69 5.53 10.85
C VAL A 156 9.24 5.27 11.26
N ALA A 157 8.50 4.44 10.52
CA ALA A 157 7.11 4.11 10.86
C ALA A 157 7.00 3.52 12.28
N GLY A 158 7.90 2.58 12.61
CA GLY A 158 7.95 1.93 13.92
C GLY A 158 8.25 2.90 15.06
N ARG A 159 9.23 3.80 14.91
CA ARG A 159 9.58 4.83 15.90
C ARG A 159 8.46 5.86 16.08
N MET A 160 7.75 6.21 15.01
CA MET A 160 6.60 7.12 15.06
C MET A 160 5.32 6.47 15.64
N GLY A 161 5.34 5.16 15.93
CA GLY A 161 4.24 4.45 16.54
C GLY A 161 3.12 4.03 15.58
N LEU A 162 3.29 4.17 14.28
CA LEU A 162 2.32 3.75 13.28
C LEU A 162 2.36 2.23 13.06
N ARG A 163 1.20 1.65 12.77
CA ARG A 163 1.15 0.31 12.16
C ARG A 163 1.46 0.44 10.69
N CYS A 164 2.45 -0.30 10.22
CA CYS A 164 2.89 -0.24 8.84
C CYS A 164 3.02 -1.66 8.25
N TYR A 165 2.43 -1.84 7.06
CA TYR A 165 2.73 -2.95 6.18
C TYR A 165 3.70 -2.44 5.12
N SER A 166 4.85 -3.06 4.96
CA SER A 166 5.86 -2.65 3.97
C SER A 166 6.66 -3.84 3.45
N GLY A 167 7.25 -3.68 2.29
CA GLY A 167 8.19 -4.63 1.70
C GLY A 167 8.93 -4.01 0.52
N PRO A 168 10.18 -4.41 0.26
CA PRO A 168 10.91 -3.95 -0.92
C PRO A 168 10.19 -4.37 -2.19
N ARG A 169 10.03 -3.45 -3.13
CA ARG A 169 9.37 -3.71 -4.40
C ARG A 169 10.29 -4.46 -5.35
N TYR A 170 9.72 -5.39 -6.11
CA TYR A 170 10.42 -6.15 -7.14
C TYR A 170 9.63 -6.23 -8.44
N ARG A 171 10.32 -6.43 -9.54
CA ARG A 171 9.77 -6.60 -10.88
C ARG A 171 10.79 -7.28 -11.78
N SER A 172 10.34 -8.02 -12.78
CA SER A 172 11.19 -8.69 -13.78
C SER A 172 11.30 -7.92 -15.09
N ARG A 173 10.74 -6.71 -15.14
CA ARG A 173 10.68 -5.88 -16.34
C ARG A 173 10.74 -4.42 -15.99
N HIS A 174 11.50 -3.65 -16.77
CA HIS A 174 11.51 -2.20 -16.74
C HIS A 174 10.60 -1.63 -17.83
N TYR A 175 10.10 -0.44 -17.63
CA TYR A 175 9.42 0.34 -18.65
C TYR A 175 9.98 1.75 -18.71
N GLY A 176 9.76 2.39 -19.86
CA GLY A 176 10.10 3.79 -20.04
C GLY A 176 9.33 4.38 -21.24
N LEU A 177 9.56 5.66 -21.47
CA LEU A 177 8.93 6.39 -22.56
C LEU A 177 9.96 6.66 -23.66
N LYS A 178 9.60 6.30 -24.89
CA LYS A 178 10.38 6.66 -26.09
C LYS A 178 10.15 8.13 -26.46
N PRO A 179 11.04 8.74 -27.29
CA PRO A 179 10.85 10.11 -27.80
C PRO A 179 9.53 10.32 -28.55
N ASP A 180 9.00 9.28 -29.21
CA ASP A 180 7.71 9.28 -29.89
C ASP A 180 6.50 9.08 -28.95
N ARG A 181 6.74 9.10 -27.63
CA ARG A 181 5.77 8.82 -26.56
C ARG A 181 5.22 7.38 -26.53
N GLY A 182 5.86 6.45 -27.24
CA GLY A 182 5.57 5.04 -27.10
C GLY A 182 6.16 4.47 -25.81
N VAL A 183 5.38 3.70 -25.04
CA VAL A 183 5.91 2.97 -23.88
C VAL A 183 6.70 1.77 -24.37
N PHE A 184 7.91 1.58 -23.86
CA PHE A 184 8.70 0.38 -24.10
C PHE A 184 8.86 -0.43 -22.83
N TYR A 185 9.14 -1.71 -23.00
CA TYR A 185 9.43 -2.64 -21.91
C TYR A 185 10.74 -3.37 -22.21
N GLU A 186 11.53 -3.56 -21.16
CA GLU A 186 12.81 -4.28 -21.19
C GLU A 186 12.80 -5.33 -20.08
N ASP A 187 13.02 -6.59 -20.46
CA ASP A 187 13.02 -7.73 -19.55
C ASP A 187 14.37 -7.86 -18.84
N TYR A 188 14.36 -8.11 -17.54
CA TYR A 188 15.52 -8.46 -16.72
C TYR A 188 15.17 -9.51 -15.64
N PRO A 189 14.83 -10.72 -16.05
CA PRO A 189 14.27 -11.75 -15.15
C PRO A 189 15.21 -12.10 -13.99
N ASP A 190 16.51 -12.17 -14.20
CA ASP A 190 17.49 -12.50 -13.16
C ASP A 190 17.52 -11.44 -12.04
N LYS A 191 17.46 -10.16 -12.44
CA LYS A 191 17.36 -9.04 -11.49
C LYS A 191 16.03 -9.06 -10.74
N GLY A 192 14.93 -9.38 -11.42
CA GLY A 192 13.61 -9.54 -10.81
C GLY A 192 13.61 -10.64 -9.75
N ARG A 193 14.22 -11.79 -10.05
CA ARG A 193 14.36 -12.90 -9.09
C ARG A 193 15.22 -12.51 -7.89
N SER A 194 16.38 -11.91 -8.11
CA SER A 194 17.25 -11.45 -7.03
C SER A 194 16.54 -10.46 -6.10
N ARG A 195 15.78 -9.52 -6.66
CA ARG A 195 14.99 -8.56 -5.86
C ARG A 195 13.84 -9.21 -5.10
N PHE A 196 13.19 -10.20 -5.70
CA PHE A 196 12.18 -10.99 -5.02
C PHE A 196 12.76 -11.75 -3.82
N GLU A 197 13.90 -12.41 -3.99
CA GLU A 197 14.61 -13.11 -2.92
C GLU A 197 14.99 -12.15 -1.78
N ALA A 198 15.47 -10.95 -2.11
CA ALA A 198 15.77 -9.91 -1.12
C ALA A 198 14.51 -9.41 -0.40
N CYS A 199 13.37 -9.31 -1.08
CA CYS A 199 12.09 -8.99 -0.44
C CYS A 199 11.66 -10.10 0.53
N VAL A 200 11.79 -11.35 0.15
CA VAL A 200 11.48 -12.50 1.02
C VAL A 200 12.36 -12.49 2.28
N GLU A 201 13.64 -12.21 2.11
CA GLU A 201 14.58 -12.14 3.25
C GLU A 201 14.24 -10.96 4.18
N PHE A 202 13.94 -9.78 3.63
CA PHE A 202 13.43 -8.65 4.40
C PHE A 202 12.17 -9.04 5.19
N CYS A 203 11.23 -9.71 4.55
CA CYS A 203 9.99 -10.15 5.20
C CYS A 203 10.28 -11.05 6.42
N LYS A 204 11.21 -11.99 6.30
CA LYS A 204 11.60 -12.89 7.40
C LYS A 204 12.25 -12.13 8.56
N GLN A 205 13.05 -11.11 8.26
CA GLN A 205 13.84 -10.39 9.27
C GLN A 205 13.04 -9.29 9.98
N TRP A 206 12.10 -8.64 9.28
CA TRP A 206 11.43 -7.43 9.76
C TRP A 206 10.01 -7.65 10.25
N ASN A 207 9.34 -8.75 9.87
CA ASN A 207 7.97 -9.01 10.27
C ASN A 207 7.83 -9.12 11.79
N GLY A 208 6.88 -8.38 12.34
CA GLY A 208 6.57 -8.40 13.77
C GLY A 208 7.41 -7.44 14.63
N ARG A 209 8.36 -6.71 14.06
CA ARG A 209 9.13 -5.69 14.81
C ARG A 209 8.21 -4.62 15.40
N TYR A 210 8.74 -3.82 16.33
CA TYR A 210 8.02 -2.76 17.03
C TYR A 210 6.73 -3.26 17.70
N GLU A 211 6.84 -4.35 18.45
CA GLU A 211 5.70 -4.97 19.16
C GLU A 211 4.55 -5.38 18.22
N GLY A 212 4.89 -5.82 17.01
CA GLY A 212 3.92 -6.25 16.00
C GLY A 212 3.29 -5.11 15.19
N ARG A 213 3.71 -3.86 15.39
CA ARG A 213 3.22 -2.74 14.56
C ARG A 213 3.78 -2.77 13.14
N LEU A 214 5.01 -3.26 12.96
CA LEU A 214 5.53 -3.51 11.63
C LEU A 214 5.15 -4.91 11.17
N ARG A 215 4.47 -4.97 10.04
CA ARG A 215 4.16 -6.18 9.30
C ARG A 215 4.78 -6.10 7.92
N THR A 216 5.16 -7.24 7.38
CA THR A 216 5.74 -7.25 6.03
C THR A 216 4.79 -7.86 5.03
N MET A 217 5.00 -7.54 3.77
CA MET A 217 4.21 -8.01 2.65
C MET A 217 5.08 -8.22 1.41
N LEU A 218 4.60 -8.99 0.45
CA LEU A 218 5.23 -9.12 -0.86
C LEU A 218 4.70 -8.03 -1.80
N VAL A 219 5.63 -7.36 -2.50
CA VAL A 219 5.30 -6.19 -3.31
C VAL A 219 5.80 -6.38 -4.75
N PRO A 220 5.14 -7.24 -5.56
CA PRO A 220 5.35 -7.20 -7.02
C PRO A 220 4.93 -5.83 -7.54
N GLY A 221 5.79 -5.18 -8.31
CA GLY A 221 5.66 -3.76 -8.63
C GLY A 221 4.35 -3.40 -9.33
N GLN A 222 4.15 -3.97 -10.52
CA GLN A 222 2.94 -3.78 -11.34
C GLN A 222 2.68 -5.06 -12.13
N VAL A 223 1.43 -5.29 -12.49
CA VAL A 223 1.02 -6.49 -13.22
C VAL A 223 1.74 -6.64 -14.56
N ASP A 224 2.02 -5.55 -15.26
CA ASP A 224 2.70 -5.54 -16.57
C ASP A 224 4.24 -5.54 -16.45
N THR A 225 4.77 -5.31 -15.26
CA THR A 225 6.22 -5.35 -15.00
C THR A 225 6.69 -6.64 -14.34
N CYS A 226 5.79 -7.56 -14.05
CA CYS A 226 6.09 -8.87 -13.50
C CYS A 226 5.67 -9.96 -14.48
N ASP A 227 6.58 -10.88 -14.80
CA ASP A 227 6.21 -12.05 -15.60
C ASP A 227 5.39 -13.06 -14.80
N ALA A 228 4.69 -13.95 -15.48
CA ALA A 228 3.84 -14.95 -14.86
C ALA A 228 4.58 -15.89 -13.89
N GLY A 229 5.84 -16.17 -14.15
CA GLY A 229 6.67 -17.02 -13.28
C GLY A 229 6.92 -16.35 -11.94
N LEU A 230 7.28 -15.06 -11.96
CA LEU A 230 7.49 -14.26 -10.75
C LEU A 230 6.20 -14.07 -9.95
N LEU A 231 5.06 -13.83 -10.62
CA LEU A 231 3.76 -13.70 -9.96
C LEU A 231 3.32 -15.01 -9.29
N LYS A 232 3.48 -16.15 -9.95
CA LYS A 232 3.19 -17.48 -9.37
C LYS A 232 4.06 -17.79 -8.17
N GLU A 233 5.34 -17.46 -8.25
CA GLU A 233 6.27 -17.65 -7.14
C GLU A 233 5.95 -16.70 -5.98
N THR A 234 5.51 -15.47 -6.27
CA THR A 234 4.98 -14.54 -5.26
C THR A 234 3.83 -15.18 -4.48
N ARG A 235 2.85 -15.77 -5.18
CA ARG A 235 1.71 -16.44 -4.51
C ARG A 235 2.18 -17.61 -3.64
N ARG A 236 3.03 -18.46 -4.19
CA ARG A 236 3.56 -19.61 -3.47
C ARG A 236 4.23 -19.20 -2.14
N ILE A 237 5.09 -18.20 -2.17
CA ILE A 237 5.78 -17.69 -0.96
C ILE A 237 4.82 -16.95 -0.02
N ALA A 238 3.84 -16.23 -0.55
CA ALA A 238 2.82 -15.59 0.28
C ALA A 238 2.02 -16.61 1.09
N ASP A 239 1.63 -17.73 0.47
CA ASP A 239 0.93 -18.83 1.13
C ASP A 239 1.81 -19.51 2.19
N GLU A 240 3.08 -19.79 1.84
CA GLU A 240 4.04 -20.44 2.73
C GLU A 240 4.35 -19.62 3.99
N LEU A 241 4.52 -18.30 3.83
CA LEU A 241 4.90 -17.38 4.90
C LEU A 241 3.70 -16.63 5.52
N HIS A 242 2.49 -16.87 5.04
CA HIS A 242 1.26 -16.17 5.45
C HIS A 242 1.40 -14.64 5.33
N LEU A 243 1.93 -14.17 4.20
CA LEU A 243 2.15 -12.76 3.93
C LEU A 243 1.08 -12.21 2.98
N PRO A 244 0.57 -11.00 3.22
CA PRO A 244 -0.26 -10.32 2.23
C PRO A 244 0.57 -9.89 1.02
N ILE A 245 -0.13 -9.67 -0.10
CA ILE A 245 0.44 -9.20 -1.36
C ILE A 245 -0.20 -7.86 -1.70
N GLN A 246 0.60 -6.92 -2.20
CA GLN A 246 0.08 -5.72 -2.85
C GLN A 246 0.82 -5.46 -4.15
N LEU A 247 0.05 -5.19 -5.23
CA LEU A 247 0.62 -4.78 -6.52
C LEU A 247 -0.26 -3.70 -7.15
N HIS A 248 0.34 -2.94 -8.08
CA HIS A 248 -0.45 -2.05 -8.94
C HIS A 248 -1.04 -2.88 -10.08
N ALA A 249 -2.33 -2.76 -10.29
CA ALA A 249 -3.03 -3.35 -11.41
C ALA A 249 -4.25 -2.50 -11.80
N GLY A 250 -4.57 -2.45 -13.08
CA GLY A 250 -5.60 -1.57 -13.61
C GLY A 250 -5.27 -0.09 -13.46
N GLN A 251 -3.99 0.28 -13.46
CA GLN A 251 -3.54 1.65 -13.26
C GLN A 251 -3.73 2.53 -14.50
N SER A 252 -3.54 1.98 -15.68
CA SER A 252 -3.58 2.76 -16.92
C SER A 252 -4.06 1.95 -18.13
N PRO A 253 -4.59 2.65 -19.16
CA PRO A 253 -4.91 1.99 -20.43
C PRO A 253 -3.71 1.32 -21.12
N ASN A 254 -2.49 1.80 -20.88
CA ASN A 254 -1.28 1.18 -21.44
C ASN A 254 -0.97 -0.15 -20.78
N GLU A 255 -1.08 -0.23 -19.45
CA GLU A 255 -0.96 -1.48 -18.71
C GLU A 255 -1.99 -2.51 -19.21
N PHE A 256 -3.27 -2.12 -19.25
CA PHE A 256 -4.35 -2.97 -19.71
C PHE A 256 -4.11 -3.51 -21.13
N ARG A 257 -3.73 -2.62 -22.08
CA ARG A 257 -3.38 -3.03 -23.45
C ARG A 257 -2.16 -3.94 -23.48
N ARG A 258 -1.16 -3.69 -22.64
CA ARG A 258 0.03 -4.55 -22.57
C ARG A 258 -0.35 -5.95 -22.17
N VAL A 259 -1.10 -6.14 -21.10
CA VAL A 259 -1.60 -7.45 -20.66
C VAL A 259 -2.45 -8.09 -21.76
N GLY A 260 -3.37 -7.36 -22.38
CA GLY A 260 -4.19 -7.85 -23.50
C GLY A 260 -3.37 -8.34 -24.68
N VAL A 261 -2.34 -7.61 -25.08
CA VAL A 261 -1.48 -7.98 -26.22
C VAL A 261 -0.55 -9.16 -25.90
N THR A 262 0.02 -9.22 -24.69
CA THR A 262 1.00 -10.25 -24.33
C THR A 262 0.37 -11.55 -23.86
N GLU A 263 -0.75 -11.45 -23.13
CA GLU A 263 -1.39 -12.60 -22.46
C GLU A 263 -2.72 -13.01 -23.12
N SER A 264 -3.31 -12.15 -23.96
CA SER A 264 -4.66 -12.29 -24.53
C SER A 264 -5.75 -12.40 -23.45
N LEU A 265 -5.57 -11.67 -22.34
CA LEU A 265 -6.42 -11.68 -21.15
C LEU A 265 -6.66 -10.26 -20.68
N THR A 266 -7.73 -10.04 -19.93
CA THR A 266 -7.87 -8.84 -19.09
C THR A 266 -6.90 -8.89 -17.92
N THR A 267 -6.70 -7.77 -17.24
CA THR A 267 -5.82 -7.70 -16.06
C THR A 267 -6.24 -8.69 -14.98
N VAL A 268 -7.55 -8.79 -14.70
CA VAL A 268 -8.08 -9.71 -13.67
C VAL A 268 -7.91 -11.16 -14.06
N GLU A 269 -8.22 -11.51 -15.31
CA GLU A 269 -8.02 -12.88 -15.83
C GLU A 269 -6.54 -13.29 -15.80
N TYR A 270 -5.62 -12.35 -16.02
CA TYR A 270 -4.20 -12.63 -15.93
C TYR A 270 -3.77 -12.88 -14.47
N LEU A 271 -4.26 -12.07 -13.52
CA LEU A 271 -4.01 -12.29 -12.09
C LEU A 271 -4.59 -13.63 -11.62
N ASP A 272 -5.78 -14.00 -12.08
CA ASP A 272 -6.41 -15.31 -11.81
C ASP A 272 -5.58 -16.46 -12.39
N LYS A 273 -5.17 -16.37 -13.65
CA LYS A 273 -4.25 -17.33 -14.32
C LYS A 273 -2.94 -17.53 -13.56
N CYS A 274 -2.45 -16.48 -12.91
CA CYS A 274 -1.26 -16.54 -12.04
C CYS A 274 -1.56 -17.07 -10.64
N GLY A 275 -2.84 -17.28 -10.30
CA GLY A 275 -3.29 -17.71 -8.98
C GLY A 275 -3.16 -16.64 -7.91
N LEU A 276 -3.01 -15.35 -8.30
CA LEU A 276 -2.77 -14.27 -7.34
C LEU A 276 -4.01 -13.85 -6.56
N LEU A 277 -5.21 -14.05 -7.11
CA LEU A 277 -6.44 -13.60 -6.47
C LEU A 277 -6.68 -14.34 -5.14
N GLY A 278 -7.00 -13.58 -4.11
CA GLY A 278 -7.24 -14.10 -2.77
C GLY A 278 -7.58 -12.99 -1.78
N PRO A 279 -8.02 -13.35 -0.56
CA PRO A 279 -8.45 -12.39 0.47
C PRO A 279 -7.27 -11.58 1.05
N ASP A 280 -6.05 -11.95 0.76
CA ASP A 280 -4.79 -11.36 1.20
C ASP A 280 -4.11 -10.52 0.10
N LEU A 281 -4.79 -10.32 -1.05
CA LEU A 281 -4.32 -9.47 -2.14
C LEU A 281 -4.96 -8.09 -2.08
N ILE A 282 -4.13 -7.05 -2.11
CA ILE A 282 -4.55 -5.66 -2.33
C ILE A 282 -4.17 -5.25 -3.75
N ILE A 283 -5.16 -4.86 -4.54
CA ILE A 283 -4.95 -4.30 -5.89
C ILE A 283 -4.91 -2.77 -5.76
N GLY A 284 -3.74 -2.19 -6.06
CA GLY A 284 -3.59 -0.75 -6.17
C GLY A 284 -4.19 -0.24 -7.48
N HIS A 285 -4.98 0.81 -7.42
CA HIS A 285 -5.73 1.48 -8.48
C HIS A 285 -7.03 0.79 -8.89
N GLY A 286 -7.02 -0.31 -9.65
CA GLY A 286 -8.22 -0.98 -10.13
C GLY A 286 -9.14 -0.13 -11.00
N GLN A 287 -8.58 0.85 -11.76
CA GLN A 287 -9.36 1.84 -12.52
C GLN A 287 -9.68 1.36 -13.94
N VAL A 288 -8.80 0.57 -14.54
CA VAL A 288 -8.92 0.10 -15.94
C VAL A 288 -8.88 -1.43 -15.92
N MET A 289 -10.04 -2.04 -15.70
CA MET A 289 -10.13 -3.49 -15.47
C MET A 289 -10.87 -4.24 -16.59
N SER A 290 -11.68 -3.54 -17.42
CA SER A 290 -12.44 -4.14 -18.52
C SER A 290 -12.12 -3.53 -19.88
N SER A 291 -12.47 -4.25 -20.95
CA SER A 291 -12.26 -3.86 -22.35
C SER A 291 -13.28 -2.86 -22.90
N ASP A 292 -14.38 -2.61 -22.20
CA ASP A 292 -15.54 -1.91 -22.76
C ASP A 292 -15.42 -0.39 -22.81
N GLY A 293 -14.22 0.15 -22.57
CA GLY A 293 -13.94 1.58 -22.67
C GLY A 293 -14.60 2.44 -21.59
N ASP A 294 -15.53 1.90 -20.84
CA ASP A 294 -16.06 2.51 -19.64
C ASP A 294 -15.21 2.06 -18.45
N MET A 295 -14.36 2.97 -17.98
CA MET A 295 -13.43 2.69 -16.88
C MET A 295 -14.11 2.30 -15.55
N ASN A 296 -15.42 2.39 -15.50
CA ASN A 296 -16.25 2.02 -14.33
C ASN A 296 -17.00 0.71 -14.51
N SER A 297 -16.99 0.10 -15.70
CA SER A 297 -17.68 -1.17 -15.94
C SER A 297 -16.70 -2.33 -15.84
N MET A 298 -16.88 -3.17 -14.85
CA MET A 298 -16.20 -4.47 -14.73
C MET A 298 -17.12 -5.56 -15.25
N SER A 299 -16.59 -6.54 -15.97
CA SER A 299 -17.36 -7.73 -16.35
C SER A 299 -17.83 -8.49 -15.10
N ALA A 300 -18.89 -9.28 -15.24
CA ALA A 300 -19.39 -10.10 -14.12
C ALA A 300 -18.33 -11.08 -13.59
N PHE A 301 -17.46 -11.56 -14.48
CA PHE A 301 -16.32 -12.42 -14.11
C PHE A 301 -15.30 -11.65 -13.26
N GLU A 302 -14.88 -10.45 -13.70
CA GLU A 302 -13.91 -9.61 -12.99
C GLU A 302 -14.39 -9.25 -11.58
N VAL A 303 -15.68 -8.90 -11.44
CA VAL A 303 -16.28 -8.63 -10.12
C VAL A 303 -16.32 -9.89 -9.25
N ALA A 304 -16.65 -11.06 -9.82
CA ALA A 304 -16.68 -12.31 -9.08
C ALA A 304 -15.29 -12.76 -8.62
N ALA A 305 -14.26 -12.54 -9.45
CA ALA A 305 -12.87 -12.89 -9.14
C ALA A 305 -12.24 -12.03 -8.05
N LEU A 306 -12.77 -10.82 -7.79
CA LEU A 306 -12.30 -9.92 -6.74
C LEU A 306 -13.03 -10.09 -5.39
N ARG A 307 -14.05 -10.93 -5.32
CA ARG A 307 -14.82 -11.27 -4.11
C ARG A 307 -14.23 -12.46 -3.38
#